data_c5c9a2bb8d10b311c73e28764c66f2ab
#
_entry.id   c5c9a2bb8d10b311c73e28764c66f2ab
#
_cell.length_a   1.000
_cell.length_b   1.000
_cell.length_c   1.000
_cell.angle_alpha   90.00
_cell.angle_beta   90.00
_cell.angle_gamma   90.00
#
_symmetry.space_group_name_H-M   'P 1'
#
loop_
_entity.id
_entity.type
_entity.pdbx_description
1 polymer ?
#
loop_
_entity_poly.entity_id
_entity_poly.type
_entity_poly.pdbx_seq_one_letter_code
_entity_poly.pdbx_strand_id
1 'polypeptide(L)'
;MAENELVKKWLEKAEEDFGYAASSLDDEYEYFPQICWHFQQAAEKYLKAYIVAFDLEFRKIHDLPALLKTCVEKEPSLAKLSEDCHFLQKFYIETRYPVLWESKYSKNDAIKAKESAENIVAEIKKLLLT
;
A
#
# COMPACT_ATOMS: atom_id res chain seq x y z
N MET A 1 -18.86 5.00 -11.55
CA MET A 1 -17.85 4.10 -11.06
C MET A 1 -17.53 3.04 -12.08
N ALA A 2 -16.25 2.76 -12.27
CA ALA A 2 -15.85 1.78 -13.25
C ALA A 2 -16.16 0.36 -12.79
N GLU A 3 -15.68 -0.57 -13.51
CA GLU A 3 -15.82 -2.00 -13.40
C GLU A 3 -15.81 -2.53 -11.97
N ASN A 4 -16.97 -2.87 -11.43
CA ASN A 4 -17.07 -3.36 -10.05
C ASN A 4 -16.30 -4.66 -9.82
N GLU A 5 -16.31 -5.56 -10.81
CA GLU A 5 -15.57 -6.82 -10.67
C GLU A 5 -14.07 -6.62 -10.58
N LEU A 6 -13.54 -5.70 -11.38
CA LEU A 6 -12.11 -5.43 -11.39
C LEU A 6 -11.69 -4.73 -10.08
N VAL A 7 -12.49 -3.76 -9.63
CA VAL A 7 -12.26 -3.09 -8.35
C VAL A 7 -12.23 -4.12 -7.21
N LYS A 8 -13.18 -5.04 -7.23
CA LYS A 8 -13.30 -6.09 -6.24
C LYS A 8 -12.04 -6.95 -6.19
N LYS A 9 -11.53 -7.32 -7.36
CA LYS A 9 -10.31 -8.13 -7.43
C LYS A 9 -9.10 -7.42 -6.87
N TRP A 10 -8.95 -6.12 -7.17
CA TRP A 10 -7.87 -5.34 -6.61
C TRP A 10 -7.97 -5.26 -5.08
N LEU A 11 -9.20 -5.05 -4.57
CA LEU A 11 -9.42 -4.98 -3.13
C LEU A 11 -9.14 -6.32 -2.45
N GLU A 12 -9.56 -7.44 -3.06
CA GLU A 12 -9.29 -8.76 -2.51
C GLU A 12 -7.78 -9.01 -2.37
N LYS A 13 -7.02 -8.68 -3.42
CA LYS A 13 -5.57 -8.87 -3.39
C LYS A 13 -4.91 -7.93 -2.39
N ALA A 14 -5.41 -6.71 -2.29
CA ALA A 14 -4.90 -5.74 -1.33
C ALA A 14 -5.12 -6.25 0.10
N GLU A 15 -6.32 -6.78 0.38
CA GLU A 15 -6.65 -7.31 1.70
C GLU A 15 -5.83 -8.55 2.05
N GLU A 16 -5.53 -9.39 1.06
CA GLU A 16 -4.67 -10.55 1.27
C GLU A 16 -3.27 -10.10 1.73
N ASP A 17 -2.70 -9.13 1.03
CA ASP A 17 -1.37 -8.62 1.41
C ASP A 17 -1.38 -7.99 2.80
N PHE A 18 -2.38 -7.16 3.07
CA PHE A 18 -2.48 -6.50 4.38
C PHE A 18 -2.69 -7.52 5.50
N GLY A 19 -3.61 -8.46 5.29
CA GLY A 19 -3.91 -9.47 6.29
C GLY A 19 -2.72 -10.37 6.59
N TYR A 20 -2.00 -10.77 5.56
CA TYR A 20 -0.79 -11.58 5.74
C TYR A 20 0.26 -10.82 6.58
N ALA A 21 0.51 -9.56 6.23
CA ALA A 21 1.50 -8.76 6.94
C ALA A 21 1.10 -8.52 8.40
N ALA A 22 -0.17 -8.17 8.63
CA ALA A 22 -0.67 -7.90 9.97
C ALA A 22 -0.62 -9.16 10.84
N SER A 23 -1.05 -10.31 10.30
CA SER A 23 -1.00 -11.58 11.02
C SER A 23 0.43 -11.99 11.34
N SER A 24 1.34 -11.82 10.38
CA SER A 24 2.74 -12.16 10.59
C SER A 24 3.36 -11.31 11.69
N LEU A 25 3.01 -10.04 11.74
CA LEU A 25 3.50 -9.14 12.77
C LEU A 25 2.94 -9.51 14.14
N ASP A 26 1.64 -9.85 14.21
CA ASP A 26 0.98 -10.26 15.45
C ASP A 26 1.54 -11.59 15.97
N ASP A 27 1.90 -12.50 15.06
CA ASP A 27 2.46 -13.80 15.40
C ASP A 27 3.95 -13.72 15.76
N GLU A 28 4.48 -12.50 15.79
CA GLU A 28 5.86 -12.23 16.16
C GLU A 28 6.90 -12.87 15.25
N TYR A 29 6.55 -13.07 13.99
CA TYR A 29 7.55 -13.47 13.00
C TYR A 29 8.55 -12.33 12.82
N GLU A 30 9.82 -12.70 12.67
CA GLU A 30 10.91 -11.72 12.59
C GLU A 30 11.37 -11.44 11.15
N TYR A 31 10.56 -11.80 10.17
CA TYR A 31 10.86 -11.54 8.76
C TYR A 31 10.38 -10.13 8.39
N PHE A 32 10.92 -9.13 9.08
CA PHE A 32 10.45 -7.77 8.94
C PHE A 32 10.55 -7.18 7.54
N PRO A 33 11.60 -7.47 6.75
CA PRO A 33 11.61 -6.98 5.36
C PRO A 33 10.41 -7.46 4.56
N GLN A 34 10.05 -8.74 4.68
CA GLN A 34 8.92 -9.31 3.96
C GLN A 34 7.60 -8.73 4.46
N ILE A 35 7.48 -8.54 5.78
CA ILE A 35 6.28 -7.93 6.36
C ILE A 35 6.11 -6.51 5.83
N CYS A 36 7.16 -5.71 5.84
CA CYS A 36 7.12 -4.34 5.33
C CYS A 36 6.78 -4.32 3.84
N TRP A 37 7.34 -5.26 3.08
CA TRP A 37 7.07 -5.34 1.64
C TRP A 37 5.59 -5.62 1.39
N HIS A 38 4.98 -6.53 2.15
CA HIS A 38 3.56 -6.83 1.99
C HIS A 38 2.67 -5.64 2.34
N PHE A 39 3.04 -4.82 3.34
CA PHE A 39 2.30 -3.59 3.61
C PHE A 39 2.40 -2.62 2.45
N GLN A 40 3.58 -2.52 1.83
CA GLN A 40 3.76 -1.69 0.63
C GLN A 40 2.88 -2.21 -0.50
N GLN A 41 2.85 -3.53 -0.71
CA GLN A 41 2.03 -4.13 -1.76
C GLN A 41 0.53 -3.90 -1.52
N ALA A 42 0.10 -3.97 -0.25
CA ALA A 42 -1.29 -3.68 0.09
C ALA A 42 -1.65 -2.25 -0.28
N ALA A 43 -0.81 -1.28 0.11
CA ALA A 43 -1.04 0.12 -0.20
C ALA A 43 -1.12 0.36 -1.71
N GLU A 44 -0.19 -0.25 -2.45
CA GLU A 44 -0.18 -0.13 -3.91
C GLU A 44 -1.51 -0.60 -4.50
N LYS A 45 -2.00 -1.75 -4.05
CA LYS A 45 -3.23 -2.32 -4.61
C LYS A 45 -4.47 -1.53 -4.21
N TYR A 46 -4.48 -0.96 -3.01
CA TYR A 46 -5.58 -0.07 -2.62
C TYR A 46 -5.61 1.18 -3.50
N LEU A 47 -4.47 1.79 -3.78
CA LEU A 47 -4.42 2.95 -4.67
C LEU A 47 -4.86 2.57 -6.09
N LYS A 48 -4.46 1.41 -6.56
CA LYS A 48 -4.87 0.93 -7.88
C LYS A 48 -6.37 0.63 -7.93
N ALA A 49 -6.95 0.12 -6.84
CA ALA A 49 -8.40 -0.08 -6.77
C ALA A 49 -9.13 1.25 -6.94
N TYR A 50 -8.64 2.29 -6.28
CA TYR A 50 -9.22 3.63 -6.42
C TYR A 50 -9.11 4.13 -7.86
N ILE A 51 -7.95 3.96 -8.47
CA ILE A 51 -7.71 4.39 -9.85
C ILE A 51 -8.68 3.71 -10.81
N VAL A 52 -8.87 2.41 -10.64
CA VAL A 52 -9.80 1.65 -11.49
C VAL A 52 -11.25 2.07 -11.22
N ALA A 53 -11.61 2.28 -9.95
CA ALA A 53 -12.98 2.63 -9.58
C ALA A 53 -13.44 3.94 -10.21
N PHE A 54 -12.54 4.89 -10.38
CA PHE A 54 -12.87 6.21 -10.90
C PHE A 54 -12.36 6.44 -12.32
N ASP A 55 -11.97 5.37 -13.02
CA ASP A 55 -11.51 5.44 -14.41
C ASP A 55 -10.35 6.41 -14.62
N LEU A 56 -9.44 6.46 -13.66
CA LEU A 56 -8.27 7.31 -13.80
C LEU A 56 -7.22 6.60 -14.65
N GLU A 57 -6.18 7.34 -15.02
CA GLU A 57 -5.11 6.77 -15.83
C GLU A 57 -4.42 5.61 -15.09
N PHE A 58 -4.58 4.38 -15.59
CA PHE A 58 -3.97 3.22 -14.98
C PHE A 58 -2.54 3.03 -15.51
N ARG A 59 -1.59 3.00 -14.58
CA ARG A 59 -0.19 2.81 -14.91
C ARG A 59 0.34 1.55 -14.24
N LYS A 60 1.03 0.72 -15.00
CA LYS A 60 1.60 -0.51 -14.48
C LYS A 60 2.93 -0.21 -13.79
N ILE A 61 2.85 0.54 -12.71
CA ILE A 61 4.02 0.95 -11.93
C ILE A 61 3.83 0.54 -10.48
N HIS A 62 4.93 0.58 -9.74
CA HIS A 62 4.95 0.22 -8.32
C HIS A 62 5.36 1.40 -7.44
N ASP A 63 5.30 2.60 -7.99
CA ASP A 63 5.71 3.84 -7.34
C ASP A 63 4.51 4.44 -6.62
N LEU A 64 4.46 4.28 -5.28
CA LEU A 64 3.32 4.77 -4.49
C LEU A 64 3.12 6.28 -4.61
N PRO A 65 4.17 7.11 -4.50
CA PRO A 65 3.97 8.55 -4.69
C PRO A 65 3.37 8.91 -6.04
N ALA A 66 3.78 8.23 -7.11
CA ALA A 66 3.24 8.48 -8.43
C ALA A 66 1.77 8.05 -8.55
N LEU A 67 1.43 6.89 -7.96
CA LEU A 67 0.05 6.44 -7.93
C LEU A 67 -0.82 7.38 -7.12
N LEU A 68 -0.29 7.85 -5.98
CA LEU A 68 -1.02 8.81 -5.15
C LEU A 68 -1.29 10.10 -5.92
N LYS A 69 -0.33 10.56 -6.69
CA LYS A 69 -0.48 11.79 -7.48
C LYS A 69 -1.69 11.68 -8.42
N THR A 70 -1.85 10.53 -9.07
CA THR A 70 -3.01 10.29 -9.92
C THR A 70 -4.31 10.38 -9.13
N CYS A 71 -4.33 9.77 -7.93
CA CYS A 71 -5.52 9.81 -7.07
C CYS A 71 -5.82 11.22 -6.59
N VAL A 72 -4.79 12.01 -6.26
CA VAL A 72 -4.93 13.37 -5.76
C VAL A 72 -5.57 14.28 -6.81
N GLU A 73 -5.33 14.02 -8.08
CA GLU A 73 -5.96 14.80 -9.15
C GLU A 73 -7.48 14.69 -9.10
N LYS A 74 -7.98 13.54 -8.69
CA LYS A 74 -9.42 13.32 -8.53
C LYS A 74 -9.91 13.77 -7.16
N GLU A 75 -9.16 13.48 -6.12
CA GLU A 75 -9.52 13.75 -4.73
C GLU A 75 -8.36 14.44 -4.00
N PRO A 76 -8.30 15.78 -4.02
CA PRO A 76 -7.17 16.51 -3.42
C PRO A 76 -6.91 16.21 -1.94
N SER A 77 -7.93 15.80 -1.18
CA SER A 77 -7.76 15.49 0.23
C SER A 77 -6.80 14.29 0.46
N LEU A 78 -6.58 13.48 -0.57
CA LEU A 78 -5.67 12.35 -0.47
C LEU A 78 -4.20 12.76 -0.37
N ALA A 79 -3.89 14.03 -0.63
CA ALA A 79 -2.52 14.55 -0.50
C ALA A 79 -1.95 14.33 0.91
N LYS A 80 -2.80 14.21 1.91
CA LYS A 80 -2.38 13.94 3.30
C LYS A 80 -1.70 12.59 3.45
N LEU A 81 -1.82 11.70 2.48
CA LEU A 81 -1.18 10.38 2.49
C LEU A 81 0.24 10.38 1.92
N SER A 82 0.75 11.55 1.53
CA SER A 82 2.05 11.65 0.87
C SER A 82 3.19 11.07 1.69
N GLU A 83 3.25 11.38 2.98
CA GLU A 83 4.32 10.86 3.84
C GLU A 83 4.24 9.34 3.99
N ASP A 84 3.02 8.81 4.11
CA ASP A 84 2.80 7.37 4.21
C ASP A 84 3.29 6.66 2.94
N CYS A 85 2.98 7.22 1.79
CA CYS A 85 3.40 6.64 0.52
C CYS A 85 4.92 6.67 0.36
N HIS A 86 5.54 7.78 0.74
CA HIS A 86 7.00 7.89 0.67
C HIS A 86 7.69 6.92 1.62
N PHE A 87 7.15 6.77 2.82
CA PHE A 87 7.73 5.84 3.78
C PHE A 87 7.66 4.40 3.27
N LEU A 88 6.50 3.99 2.77
CA LEU A 88 6.30 2.62 2.30
C LEU A 88 7.07 2.32 1.02
N GLN A 89 7.29 3.32 0.18
CA GLN A 89 7.93 3.10 -1.12
C GLN A 89 9.31 2.48 -1.02
N LYS A 90 10.07 2.83 0.00
CA LYS A 90 11.43 2.30 0.14
C LYS A 90 11.45 0.78 0.23
N PHE A 91 10.39 0.17 0.77
CA PHE A 91 10.36 -1.28 0.94
C PHE A 91 10.21 -2.01 -0.39
N TYR A 92 9.66 -1.38 -1.40
CA TYR A 92 9.57 -2.00 -2.71
C TYR A 92 10.96 -2.24 -3.30
N ILE A 93 11.83 -1.23 -3.20
CA ILE A 93 13.17 -1.30 -3.78
C ILE A 93 14.11 -2.11 -2.88
N GLU A 94 14.16 -1.77 -1.60
CA GLU A 94 15.15 -2.34 -0.69
C GLU A 94 14.97 -3.84 -0.45
N THR A 95 13.72 -4.30 -0.35
CA THR A 95 13.47 -5.72 -0.10
C THR A 95 13.74 -6.60 -1.31
N ARG A 96 13.82 -6.03 -2.51
CA ARG A 96 14.09 -6.79 -3.73
C ARG A 96 15.58 -7.04 -3.96
N TYR A 97 16.43 -6.31 -3.26
CA TYR A 97 17.88 -6.42 -3.42
C TYR A 97 18.51 -6.89 -2.11
N PRO A 98 18.95 -8.15 -2.04
CA PRO A 98 19.47 -8.73 -0.79
C PRO A 98 20.57 -7.92 -0.12
N VAL A 99 21.38 -7.20 -0.89
CA VAL A 99 22.46 -6.39 -0.32
C VAL A 99 21.92 -5.27 0.56
N LEU A 100 20.67 -4.84 0.32
CA LEU A 100 20.05 -3.77 1.09
C LEU A 100 19.35 -4.28 2.34
N TRP A 101 19.17 -5.60 2.45
CA TRP A 101 18.57 -6.20 3.64
C TRP A 101 19.46 -6.05 4.86
N GLU A 102 20.72 -5.77 4.64
CA GLU A 102 21.64 -5.51 5.74
C GLU A 102 21.30 -4.23 6.50
N SER A 103 20.53 -3.37 5.88
CA SER A 103 19.96 -2.22 6.57
C SER A 103 18.77 -2.68 7.41
N LYS A 104 18.94 -3.56 8.22
CA LYS A 104 18.16 -4.14 9.32
C LYS A 104 16.82 -3.46 9.59
N TYR A 105 15.79 -3.93 8.93
CA TYR A 105 14.44 -3.53 9.32
C TYR A 105 14.09 -4.15 10.66
N SER A 106 13.63 -3.30 11.55
CA SER A 106 13.27 -3.70 12.91
C SER A 106 11.77 -3.92 13.01
N LYS A 107 11.34 -4.43 14.17
CA LYS A 107 9.94 -4.53 14.49
C LYS A 107 9.26 -3.16 14.43
N ASN A 108 9.96 -2.12 14.88
CA ASN A 108 9.43 -0.75 14.82
C ASN A 108 9.16 -0.30 13.39
N ASP A 109 10.03 -0.69 12.46
CA ASP A 109 9.80 -0.38 11.04
C ASP A 109 8.53 -1.06 10.54
N ALA A 110 8.31 -2.32 10.93
CA ALA A 110 7.10 -3.05 10.53
C ALA A 110 5.85 -2.45 11.14
N ILE A 111 5.91 -2.03 12.40
CA ILE A 111 4.79 -1.36 13.07
C ILE A 111 4.45 -0.06 12.35
N LYS A 112 5.47 0.72 12.03
CA LYS A 112 5.28 1.98 11.31
C LYS A 112 4.74 1.75 9.89
N ALA A 113 5.20 0.68 9.23
CA ALA A 113 4.68 0.31 7.91
C ALA A 113 3.20 -0.04 8.00
N LYS A 114 2.82 -0.76 9.05
CA LYS A 114 1.41 -1.09 9.27
C LYS A 114 0.58 0.18 9.45
N GLU A 115 1.04 1.12 10.27
CA GLU A 115 0.34 2.37 10.49
C GLU A 115 0.16 3.17 9.20
N SER A 116 1.22 3.27 8.41
CA SER A 116 1.16 3.98 7.13
C SER A 116 0.18 3.30 6.17
N ALA A 117 0.23 1.97 6.11
CA ALA A 117 -0.71 1.23 5.26
C ALA A 117 -2.15 1.40 5.75
N GLU A 118 -2.37 1.36 7.06
CA GLU A 118 -3.71 1.56 7.64
C GLU A 118 -4.29 2.92 7.27
N ASN A 119 -3.47 3.96 7.27
CA ASN A 119 -3.92 5.29 6.88
C ASN A 119 -4.41 5.30 5.43
N ILE A 120 -3.66 4.65 4.55
CA ILE A 120 -4.03 4.57 3.13
C ILE A 120 -5.32 3.75 2.97
N VAL A 121 -5.38 2.59 3.62
CA VAL A 121 -6.55 1.71 3.56
C VAL A 121 -7.80 2.44 4.01
N ALA A 122 -7.74 3.13 5.15
CA ALA A 122 -8.89 3.83 5.71
C ALA A 122 -9.44 4.89 4.76
N GLU A 123 -8.56 5.70 4.17
CA GLU A 123 -9.00 6.76 3.28
C GLU A 123 -9.58 6.21 1.98
N ILE A 124 -8.93 5.19 1.41
CA ILE A 124 -9.41 4.61 0.16
C ILE A 124 -10.75 3.91 0.37
N LYS A 125 -10.90 3.12 1.43
CA LYS A 125 -12.17 2.45 1.72
C LYS A 125 -13.30 3.44 1.93
N LYS A 126 -13.03 4.52 2.64
CA LYS A 126 -14.03 5.55 2.87
C LYS A 126 -14.56 6.13 1.57
N LEU A 127 -13.67 6.38 0.61
CA LEU A 127 -14.04 6.96 -0.67
C LEU A 127 -14.74 5.96 -1.58
N LEU A 128 -14.37 4.68 -1.49
CA LEU A 128 -15.01 3.65 -2.31
C LEU A 128 -16.39 3.26 -1.81
N LEU A 129 -16.68 3.49 -0.53
CA LEU A 129 -17.97 3.15 0.06
C LEU A 129 -19.01 4.27 -0.06
N THR A 130 -18.61 5.42 -0.55
CA THR A 130 -19.57 6.53 -0.82
C THR A 130 -19.96 6.60 -2.31
#